data_effd3cf3e72857b4595e825315c21232
#
_entry.id   effd3cf3e72857b4595e825315c21232
#
_cell.length_a   1.000
_cell.length_b   1.000
_cell.length_c   1.000
_cell.angle_alpha   90.00
_cell.angle_beta   90.00
_cell.angle_gamma   90.00
#
_symmetry.space_group_name_H-M   'P 1'
#
loop_
_entity.id
_entity.type
_entity.pdbx_description
1 polymer ?
#
loop_
_entity_poly.entity_id
_entity_poly.type
_entity_poly.pdbx_seq_one_letter_code
_entity_poly.pdbx_strand_id
1 'polypeptide(L)'
;ANVINSEPALEVMVEGHTDSQTVKPGAYIKDNWELSVDRSTAVIRILQDDYGVAPEKLIAAGRSSFHPLTENETKEGRATNRRTRIVILPNLDKFLALLSAN
;
A
#
# COMPACT_ATOMS: atom_id res chain seq x y z
N ALA A 1 9.91 12.56 -1.79
CA ALA A 1 10.80 11.48 -2.26
C ALA A 1 12.23 11.65 -1.71
N ASN A 2 12.74 12.86 -1.68
CA ASN A 2 14.10 13.10 -1.18
C ASN A 2 14.27 12.69 0.28
N VAL A 3 13.29 12.99 1.12
CA VAL A 3 13.35 12.61 2.54
C VAL A 3 13.39 11.09 2.70
N ILE A 4 12.57 10.38 1.96
CA ILE A 4 12.54 8.91 2.03
C ILE A 4 13.85 8.31 1.52
N ASN A 5 14.35 8.80 0.39
CA ASN A 5 15.59 8.27 -0.20
C ASN A 5 16.82 8.55 0.67
N SER A 6 16.84 9.68 1.36
CA SER A 6 17.99 10.07 2.18
C SER A 6 17.96 9.44 3.57
N GLU A 7 16.88 8.82 3.98
CA GLU A 7 16.73 8.24 5.31
C GLU A 7 16.80 6.72 5.26
N PRO A 8 17.97 6.11 5.56
CA PRO A 8 18.13 4.66 5.37
C PRO A 8 17.22 3.81 6.28
N ALA A 9 16.75 4.37 7.38
CA ALA A 9 15.91 3.65 8.33
C ALA A 9 14.42 3.69 8.00
N LEU A 10 14.01 4.35 6.92
CA LEU A 10 12.60 4.45 6.55
C LEU A 10 12.28 3.63 5.30
N GLU A 11 11.10 3.01 5.34
CA GLU A 11 10.49 2.34 4.20
C GLU A 11 9.05 2.84 4.02
N VAL A 12 8.51 2.67 2.83
CA VAL A 12 7.14 3.10 2.49
C VAL A 12 6.34 1.88 2.08
N MET A 13 5.27 1.60 2.82
CA MET A 13 4.32 0.55 2.47
C MET A 13 3.06 1.17 1.90
N VAL A 14 2.62 0.67 0.77
CA VAL A 14 1.37 1.09 0.14
C VAL A 14 0.35 -0.03 0.31
N GLU A 15 -0.71 0.24 1.07
CA GLU A 15 -1.79 -0.72 1.32
C GLU A 15 -2.98 -0.42 0.43
N GLY A 16 -3.39 -1.41 -0.38
CA GLY A 16 -4.63 -1.33 -1.12
C GLY A 16 -5.77 -1.95 -0.32
N HIS A 17 -6.95 -1.34 -0.44
CA HIS A 17 -8.19 -1.82 0.19
C HIS A 17 -9.32 -1.82 -0.81
N THR A 18 -10.24 -2.79 -0.66
CA THR A 18 -11.44 -2.90 -1.49
C THR A 18 -12.69 -2.79 -0.63
N ASP A 19 -13.85 -2.62 -1.29
CA ASP A 19 -15.14 -2.86 -0.64
C ASP A 19 -15.43 -4.36 -0.61
N SER A 20 -16.62 -4.74 -0.13
CA SER A 20 -17.00 -6.15 0.03
C SER A 20 -17.59 -6.78 -1.24
N GLN A 21 -17.75 -6.04 -2.32
CA GLN A 21 -18.29 -6.60 -3.56
C GLN A 21 -17.28 -7.56 -4.18
N THR A 22 -17.79 -8.72 -4.64
CA THR A 22 -16.92 -9.70 -5.29
C THR A 22 -16.53 -9.25 -6.68
N VAL A 23 -15.36 -9.69 -7.13
CA VAL A 23 -14.90 -9.46 -8.49
C VAL A 23 -15.77 -10.30 -9.44
N LYS A 24 -16.13 -9.72 -10.59
CA LYS A 24 -16.98 -10.42 -11.59
C LYS A 24 -16.27 -11.66 -12.12
N PRO A 25 -17.01 -12.79 -12.27
CA PRO A 25 -16.45 -13.98 -12.89
C PRO A 25 -15.91 -13.68 -14.29
N GLY A 26 -14.75 -14.23 -14.61
CA GLY A 26 -14.09 -14.02 -15.89
C GLY A 26 -13.30 -12.73 -16.00
N ALA A 27 -13.25 -11.91 -14.95
CA ALA A 27 -12.41 -10.74 -14.91
C ALA A 27 -10.93 -11.13 -14.87
N TYR A 28 -10.07 -10.27 -15.35
CA TYR A 28 -8.62 -10.48 -15.30
C TYR A 28 -8.12 -10.65 -13.87
N ILE A 29 -8.68 -9.89 -12.95
CA ILE A 29 -8.37 -9.96 -11.52
C ILE A 29 -9.31 -10.97 -10.88
N LYS A 30 -8.77 -11.91 -10.11
CA LYS A 30 -9.48 -13.04 -9.53
C LYS A 30 -10.40 -12.70 -8.37
N ASP A 31 -9.91 -11.89 -7.43
CA ASP A 31 -10.60 -11.64 -6.15
C ASP A 31 -10.15 -10.30 -5.56
N ASN A 32 -10.69 -9.98 -4.39
CA ASN A 32 -10.35 -8.73 -3.71
C ASN A 32 -8.93 -8.70 -3.15
N TRP A 33 -8.33 -9.84 -2.88
CA TRP A 33 -6.91 -9.89 -2.53
C TRP A 33 -6.05 -9.37 -3.69
N GLU A 34 -6.28 -9.93 -4.86
CA GLU A 34 -5.55 -9.53 -6.07
C GLU A 34 -5.83 -8.08 -6.44
N LEU A 35 -7.10 -7.66 -6.33
CA LEU A 35 -7.50 -6.28 -6.62
C LEU A 35 -6.82 -5.28 -5.68
N SER A 36 -6.74 -5.58 -4.39
CA SER A 36 -6.12 -4.68 -3.41
C SER A 36 -4.62 -4.55 -3.64
N VAL A 37 -3.94 -5.65 -3.99
CA VAL A 37 -2.52 -5.62 -4.34
C VAL A 37 -2.30 -4.86 -5.65
N ASP A 38 -3.16 -5.04 -6.64
CA ASP A 38 -3.08 -4.33 -7.92
C ASP A 38 -3.18 -2.82 -7.72
N ARG A 39 -4.09 -2.36 -6.86
CA ARG A 39 -4.20 -0.94 -6.51
C ARG A 39 -2.95 -0.42 -5.83
N SER A 40 -2.39 -1.20 -4.92
CA SER A 40 -1.14 -0.86 -4.25
C SER A 40 0.01 -0.71 -5.26
N THR A 41 0.19 -1.68 -6.15
CA THR A 41 1.28 -1.65 -7.12
C THR A 41 1.15 -0.51 -8.12
N ALA A 42 -0.07 -0.11 -8.47
CA ALA A 42 -0.29 1.06 -9.33
C ALA A 42 0.24 2.33 -8.68
N VAL A 43 -0.01 2.52 -7.39
CA VAL A 43 0.52 3.67 -6.64
C VAL A 43 2.04 3.58 -6.49
N ILE A 44 2.56 2.37 -6.22
CA ILE A 44 4.02 2.16 -6.13
C ILE A 44 4.73 2.57 -7.40
N ARG A 45 4.19 2.22 -8.57
CA ARG A 45 4.79 2.62 -9.84
C ARG A 45 4.83 4.13 -10.01
N ILE A 46 3.80 4.82 -9.56
CA ILE A 46 3.77 6.29 -9.57
C ILE A 46 4.87 6.86 -8.66
N LEU A 47 4.99 6.33 -7.44
CA LEU A 47 6.01 6.79 -6.49
C LEU A 47 7.42 6.55 -7.03
N GLN A 48 7.65 5.41 -7.66
CA GLN A 48 8.94 5.06 -8.22
C GLN A 48 9.26 5.88 -9.47
N ASP A 49 8.34 5.93 -10.42
CA ASP A 49 8.58 6.46 -11.75
C ASP A 49 8.43 7.98 -11.81
N ASP A 50 7.43 8.54 -11.12
CA ASP A 50 7.12 9.97 -11.19
C ASP A 50 7.76 10.76 -10.06
N TYR A 51 7.95 10.15 -8.90
CA TYR A 51 8.49 10.84 -7.71
C TYR A 51 9.87 10.37 -7.30
N GLY A 52 10.43 9.40 -8.00
CA GLY A 52 11.82 8.98 -7.79
C GLY A 52 12.09 8.27 -6.47
N VAL A 53 11.08 7.66 -5.84
CA VAL A 53 11.32 6.89 -4.63
C VAL A 53 12.08 5.61 -4.99
N ALA A 54 13.15 5.34 -4.25
CA ALA A 54 13.99 4.17 -4.49
C ALA A 54 13.17 2.87 -4.33
N PRO A 55 13.20 1.96 -5.32
CA PRO A 55 12.34 0.77 -5.29
C PRO A 55 12.62 -0.17 -4.12
N GLU A 56 13.86 -0.22 -3.63
CA GLU A 56 14.20 -1.05 -2.47
C GLU A 56 13.56 -0.57 -1.17
N LYS A 57 12.97 0.62 -1.17
CA LYS A 57 12.24 1.19 -0.02
C LYS A 57 10.74 1.02 -0.11
N LEU A 58 10.23 0.44 -1.19
CA LEU A 58 8.80 0.33 -1.43
C LEU A 58 8.28 -1.06 -1.13
N ILE A 59 7.15 -1.13 -0.44
CA ILE A 59 6.46 -2.38 -0.09
C ILE A 59 5.03 -2.31 -0.60
N ALA A 60 4.63 -3.30 -1.40
CA ALA A 60 3.24 -3.43 -1.85
C ALA A 60 2.48 -4.34 -0.91
N ALA A 61 1.29 -3.92 -0.49
CA ALA A 61 0.45 -4.72 0.40
C ALA A 61 -1.02 -4.64 -0.01
N GLY A 62 -1.74 -5.73 0.20
CA GLY A 62 -3.17 -5.79 -0.03
C GLY A 62 -3.88 -6.28 1.22
N ARG A 63 -5.00 -5.64 1.54
CA ARG A 63 -5.84 -6.00 2.70
C ARG A 63 -7.18 -6.59 2.29
N SER A 64 -7.43 -6.74 0.97
CA SER A 64 -8.73 -7.18 0.47
C SER A 64 -9.85 -6.27 1.02
N SER A 65 -10.99 -6.85 1.42
CA SER A 65 -12.13 -6.11 1.97
C SER A 65 -12.22 -6.19 3.50
N PHE A 66 -11.20 -6.72 4.16
CA PHE A 66 -11.29 -7.09 5.57
C PHE A 66 -11.01 -5.99 6.58
N HIS A 67 -10.66 -4.78 6.12
CA HIS A 67 -10.40 -3.63 6.98
C HIS A 67 -11.22 -2.42 6.54
N PRO A 68 -12.56 -2.51 6.59
CA PRO A 68 -13.41 -1.41 6.17
C PRO A 68 -13.33 -0.24 7.13
N LEU A 69 -13.39 0.99 6.60
CA LEU A 69 -13.51 2.20 7.41
C LEU A 69 -14.95 2.48 7.79
N THR A 70 -15.90 1.99 7.00
CA THR A 70 -17.33 2.20 7.18
C THR A 70 -18.09 0.99 6.64
N GLU A 71 -19.42 1.05 6.67
CA GLU A 71 -20.24 -0.04 6.19
C GLU A 71 -20.18 -0.19 4.67
N ASN A 72 -20.43 -1.41 4.17
CA ASN A 72 -20.42 -1.74 2.75
C ASN A 72 -21.83 -1.77 2.14
N GLU A 73 -22.87 -1.53 2.93
CA GLU A 73 -24.25 -1.60 2.49
C GLU A 73 -24.64 -0.42 1.60
N THR A 74 -23.98 0.70 1.74
CA THR A 74 -24.25 1.89 0.92
C THR A 74 -23.18 2.06 -0.16
N LYS A 75 -23.58 2.73 -1.25
CA LYS A 75 -22.65 3.08 -2.33
C LYS A 75 -21.52 4.00 -1.82
N GLU A 76 -21.87 4.94 -0.97
CA GLU A 76 -20.93 5.90 -0.38
C GLU A 76 -19.95 5.19 0.54
N GLY A 77 -20.43 4.26 1.36
CA GLY A 77 -19.57 3.48 2.24
C GLY A 77 -18.58 2.63 1.47
N ARG A 78 -19.05 1.96 0.40
CA ARG A 78 -18.16 1.18 -0.47
C ARG A 78 -17.10 2.04 -1.12
N ALA A 79 -17.47 3.24 -1.58
CA ALA A 79 -16.52 4.17 -2.19
C ALA A 79 -15.43 4.59 -1.20
N THR A 80 -15.79 4.81 0.06
CA THR A 80 -14.85 5.13 1.12
C THR A 80 -13.90 3.96 1.40
N ASN A 81 -14.40 2.73 1.34
CA ASN A 81 -13.60 1.54 1.60
C ASN A 81 -12.61 1.22 0.47
N ARG A 82 -12.91 1.62 -0.76
CA ARG A 82 -12.00 1.48 -1.91
C ARG A 82 -10.94 2.57 -1.83
N ARG A 83 -9.82 2.26 -1.19
CA ARG A 83 -8.78 3.25 -0.93
C ARG A 83 -7.38 2.66 -0.96
N THR A 84 -6.41 3.55 -1.02
CA THR A 84 -5.01 3.21 -0.85
C THR A 84 -4.46 4.02 0.31
N ARG A 85 -3.69 3.37 1.18
CA ARG A 85 -3.08 4.00 2.34
C ARG A 85 -1.57 3.92 2.22
N ILE A 86 -0.89 5.05 2.43
CA ILE A 86 0.57 5.11 2.43
C ILE A 86 1.04 5.15 3.88
N VAL A 87 1.89 4.20 4.24
CA VAL A 87 2.38 4.04 5.61
C VAL A 87 3.90 4.14 5.59
N ILE A 88 4.44 5.04 6.40
CA ILE A 88 5.88 5.16 6.59
C ILE A 88 6.28 4.21 7.72
N LEU A 89 7.19 3.30 7.43
CA LEU A 89 7.64 2.29 8.38
C LEU A 89 9.12 2.46 8.70
N PRO A 90 9.51 2.32 9.97
CA PRO A 90 10.92 2.19 10.29
C PRO A 90 11.40 0.80 9.86
N ASN A 91 12.56 0.74 9.20
CA ASN A 91 13.25 -0.52 9.01
C ASN A 91 14.02 -0.79 10.29
N LEU A 92 13.54 -1.74 11.08
CA LEU A 92 14.07 -1.96 12.42
C LEU A 92 15.54 -2.36 12.42
N ASP A 93 15.94 -3.24 11.49
CA ASP A 93 17.33 -3.67 11.39
C ASP A 93 18.27 -2.52 11.07
N LYS A 94 17.89 -1.67 10.11
CA LYS A 94 18.68 -0.51 9.75
C LYS A 94 18.69 0.54 10.86
N PHE A 95 17.56 0.71 11.53
CA PHE A 95 17.45 1.63 12.66
C PHE A 95 18.36 1.21 13.82
N LEU A 96 18.34 -0.08 14.16
CA LEU A 96 19.24 -0.63 15.20
C LEU A 96 20.70 -0.51 14.81
N ALA A 97 21.04 -0.72 13.54
CA ALA A 97 22.39 -0.56 13.03
C ALA A 97 22.89 0.88 13.19
N LEU A 98 22.02 1.87 12.92
CA LEU A 98 22.35 3.29 13.11
C LEU A 98 22.60 3.62 14.59
N LEU A 99 21.80 3.05 15.50
CA LEU A 99 22.00 3.25 16.93
C LEU A 99 23.29 2.62 17.44
N SER A 100 23.67 1.47 16.92
CA SER A 100 24.89 0.77 17.34
C SER A 100 26.16 1.32 16.68
N ALA A 101 26.03 2.11 15.63
CA ALA A 101 27.18 2.77 15.00
C ALA A 101 27.74 3.94 15.82
N ASN A 102 27.03 4.35 16.85
CA ASN A 102 27.45 5.40 17.75
C ASN A 102 27.91 4.83 19.08
#